data_40909bade55709a0d84d020fde695be9
#
_entry.id   40909bade55709a0d84d020fde695be9
#
_cell.length_a   1.000
_cell.length_b   1.000
_cell.length_c   1.000
_cell.angle_alpha   90.00
_cell.angle_beta   90.00
_cell.angle_gamma   90.00
#
_symmetry.space_group_name_H-M   'P 1'
#
loop_
_entity.id
_entity.type
_entity.pdbx_description
1 polymer ?
#
loop_
_entity_poly.entity_id
_entity_poly.type
_entity_poly.pdbx_seq_one_letter_code
_entity_poly.pdbx_strand_id
1 'polypeptide(L)'
;ASWCAYRLIAHREVRYGYLGILVFAGMLPSVMSIAYPGENPSTVRMGAVIPLAAVVTATGLVVATRRLGAWLGIGDDPNARSRNGSSVLVTGLFAIGLIGWSWMLNARAYFIDYPLQHAAASQHASRFGDMVRGFVASGGRREDVHILPGPHWVDWRLLSVEVGDVRWQPIVDKVTEVPNQDSAIGRRLYLVHPDDRTSLEQLRRWYPSASVMSPGFPETGGAPLFVAVDIPGSTPARR
;
A
#
# COMPACT_ATOMS: atom_id res chain seq x y z
N ALA A 1 6.63 24.89 -9.48
CA ALA A 1 8.09 24.78 -9.51
C ALA A 1 8.72 25.81 -10.44
N SER A 2 8.36 25.89 -11.73
CA SER A 2 8.98 26.79 -12.74
C SER A 2 8.95 28.27 -12.33
N TRP A 3 7.84 28.74 -11.73
CA TRP A 3 7.73 30.12 -11.26
C TRP A 3 8.67 30.42 -10.08
N CYS A 4 8.81 29.48 -9.15
CA CYS A 4 9.78 29.65 -8.04
C CYS A 4 11.21 29.70 -8.55
N ALA A 5 11.57 28.84 -9.51
CA ALA A 5 12.87 28.87 -10.15
C ALA A 5 13.12 30.21 -10.90
N TYR A 6 12.13 30.70 -11.63
CA TYR A 6 12.21 32.02 -12.28
C TYR A 6 12.44 33.15 -11.27
N ARG A 7 11.72 33.19 -10.14
CA ARG A 7 11.87 34.20 -9.11
C ARG A 7 13.25 34.13 -8.43
N LEU A 8 13.78 32.93 -8.22
CA LEU A 8 15.10 32.72 -7.67
C LEU A 8 16.18 33.25 -8.63
N ILE A 9 16.11 32.90 -9.91
CA ILE A 9 17.14 33.19 -10.91
C ILE A 9 17.07 34.64 -11.38
N ALA A 10 15.87 35.08 -11.82
CA ALA A 10 15.69 36.41 -12.43
C ALA A 10 15.60 37.53 -11.41
N HIS A 11 15.03 37.28 -10.23
CA HIS A 11 14.82 38.31 -9.19
C HIS A 11 15.69 38.13 -7.94
N ARG A 12 16.56 37.09 -7.91
CA ARG A 12 17.44 36.73 -6.79
C ARG A 12 16.72 36.62 -5.43
N GLU A 13 15.46 36.17 -5.45
CA GLU A 13 14.67 35.99 -4.24
C GLU A 13 15.05 34.69 -3.54
N VAL A 14 16.00 34.75 -2.62
CA VAL A 14 16.62 33.61 -1.93
C VAL A 14 15.60 32.70 -1.22
N ARG A 15 14.45 33.25 -0.77
CA ARG A 15 13.34 32.50 -0.14
C ARG A 15 12.84 31.33 -0.98
N TYR A 16 12.83 31.46 -2.31
CA TYR A 16 12.44 30.37 -3.21
C TYR A 16 13.53 29.30 -3.34
N GLY A 17 14.79 29.68 -3.16
CA GLY A 17 15.91 28.75 -3.06
C GLY A 17 15.82 27.89 -1.80
N TYR A 18 15.55 28.50 -0.65
CA TYR A 18 15.31 27.75 0.59
C TYR A 18 14.16 26.77 0.47
N LEU A 19 13.05 27.17 -0.14
CA LEU A 19 11.91 26.28 -0.36
C LEU A 19 12.31 25.07 -1.22
N GLY A 20 13.09 25.30 -2.28
CA GLY A 20 13.62 24.21 -3.13
C GLY A 20 14.53 23.25 -2.37
N ILE A 21 15.46 23.79 -1.55
CA ILE A 21 16.35 22.98 -0.70
C ILE A 21 15.55 22.15 0.30
N LEU A 22 14.53 22.72 0.95
CA LEU A 22 13.70 22.01 1.92
C LEU A 22 12.89 20.89 1.26
N VAL A 23 12.32 21.12 0.06
CA VAL A 23 11.64 20.08 -0.70
C VAL A 23 12.60 18.94 -1.03
N PHE A 24 13.78 19.25 -1.54
CA PHE A 24 14.82 18.26 -1.86
C PHE A 24 15.25 17.47 -0.61
N ALA A 25 15.56 18.17 0.49
CA ALA A 25 15.95 17.55 1.75
C ALA A 25 14.84 16.62 2.30
N GLY A 26 13.57 17.04 2.17
CA GLY A 26 12.43 16.21 2.57
C GLY A 26 12.23 14.94 1.72
N MET A 27 12.73 14.94 0.48
CA MET A 27 12.71 13.75 -0.39
C MET A 27 13.86 12.77 -0.11
N LEU A 28 14.97 13.22 0.48
CA LEU A 28 16.15 12.39 0.72
C LEU A 28 15.85 11.07 1.45
N PRO A 29 15.05 11.03 2.54
CA PRO A 29 14.78 9.77 3.23
C PRO A 29 14.16 8.71 2.32
N SER A 30 13.35 9.11 1.34
CA SER A 30 12.77 8.18 0.38
C SER A 30 13.77 7.73 -0.68
N VAL A 31 14.53 8.68 -1.26
CA VAL A 31 15.50 8.40 -2.32
C VAL A 31 16.66 7.53 -1.81
N MET A 32 17.10 7.76 -0.57
CA MET A 32 18.20 7.01 0.06
C MET A 32 17.77 5.69 0.69
N SER A 33 16.51 5.28 0.57
CA SER A 33 16.04 4.01 1.10
C SER A 33 16.53 2.85 0.26
N ILE A 34 17.68 2.27 0.65
CA ILE A 34 18.32 1.14 -0.06
C ILE A 34 17.68 -0.19 0.35
N ALA A 35 17.08 -0.27 1.55
CA ALA A 35 16.56 -1.52 2.11
C ALA A 35 15.39 -2.11 1.29
N TYR A 36 14.60 -1.26 0.62
CA TYR A 36 13.45 -1.68 -0.20
C TYR A 36 13.43 -0.93 -1.54
N PRO A 37 14.28 -1.33 -2.51
CA PRO A 37 14.40 -0.61 -3.79
C PRO A 37 13.09 -0.53 -4.58
N GLY A 38 12.23 -1.55 -4.46
CA GLY A 38 10.93 -1.60 -5.14
C GLY A 38 9.90 -0.58 -4.60
N GLU A 39 10.14 0.00 -3.43
CA GLU A 39 9.28 1.03 -2.83
C GLU A 39 9.75 2.47 -3.12
N ASN A 40 10.81 2.66 -3.88
CA ASN A 40 11.32 3.97 -4.19
C ASN A 40 10.62 4.57 -5.43
N PRO A 41 10.11 5.81 -5.33
CA PRO A 41 10.05 6.67 -4.14
C PRO A 41 8.91 6.30 -3.18
N SER A 42 9.21 6.19 -1.88
CA SER A 42 8.21 5.87 -0.86
C SER A 42 7.44 7.12 -0.40
N THR A 43 6.14 7.16 -0.64
CA THR A 43 5.26 8.26 -0.23
C THR A 43 5.19 8.42 1.29
N VAL A 44 5.26 7.31 2.03
CA VAL A 44 5.26 7.33 3.50
C VAL A 44 6.52 8.04 4.04
N ARG A 45 7.68 7.74 3.45
CA ARG A 45 8.96 8.36 3.86
C ARG A 45 9.09 9.80 3.38
N MET A 46 8.27 10.22 2.41
CA MET A 46 8.19 11.60 1.90
C MET A 46 7.18 12.47 2.67
N GLY A 47 6.63 12.00 3.79
CA GLY A 47 5.63 12.74 4.57
C GLY A 47 6.02 14.18 4.90
N ALA A 48 7.30 14.44 5.16
CA ALA A 48 7.83 15.77 5.41
C ALA A 48 7.73 16.74 4.20
N VAL A 49 7.60 16.22 2.98
CA VAL A 49 7.44 17.04 1.76
C VAL A 49 6.01 17.56 1.62
N ILE A 50 5.01 16.91 2.20
CA ILE A 50 3.59 17.24 2.03
C ILE A 50 3.29 18.71 2.37
N PRO A 51 3.69 19.26 3.55
CA PRO A 51 3.48 20.68 3.86
C PRO A 51 4.17 21.62 2.87
N LEU A 52 5.37 21.26 2.44
CA LEU A 52 6.17 22.06 1.50
C LEU A 52 5.53 22.04 0.10
N ALA A 53 5.05 20.90 -0.35
CA ALA A 53 4.30 20.76 -1.61
C ALA A 53 3.01 21.60 -1.57
N ALA A 54 2.31 21.63 -0.44
CA ALA A 54 1.12 22.46 -0.24
C ALA A 54 1.45 23.95 -0.39
N VAL A 55 2.57 24.43 0.20
CA VAL A 55 3.03 25.83 0.05
C VAL A 55 3.36 26.15 -1.41
N VAL A 56 4.07 25.26 -2.12
CA VAL A 56 4.40 25.46 -3.55
C VAL A 56 3.12 25.54 -4.39
N THR A 57 2.16 24.64 -4.13
CA THR A 57 0.88 24.60 -4.83
C THR A 57 0.05 25.85 -4.56
N ALA A 58 -0.07 26.28 -3.30
CA ALA A 58 -0.78 27.50 -2.93
C ALA A 58 -0.17 28.73 -3.58
N THR A 59 1.17 28.83 -3.61
CA THR A 59 1.88 29.92 -4.29
C THR A 59 1.58 29.92 -5.80
N GLY A 60 1.61 28.75 -6.43
CA GLY A 60 1.28 28.59 -7.85
C GLY A 60 -0.16 29.02 -8.15
N LEU A 61 -1.11 28.64 -7.28
CA LEU A 61 -2.52 28.99 -7.41
C LEU A 61 -2.72 30.51 -7.34
N VAL A 62 -2.12 31.18 -6.35
CA VAL A 62 -2.20 32.64 -6.20
C VAL A 62 -1.63 33.37 -7.42
N VAL A 63 -0.50 32.88 -7.98
CA VAL A 63 0.08 33.47 -9.18
C VAL A 63 -0.81 33.26 -10.41
N ALA A 64 -1.35 32.04 -10.58
CA ALA A 64 -2.23 31.71 -11.68
C ALA A 64 -3.52 32.55 -11.65
N THR A 65 -4.15 32.68 -10.48
CA THR A 65 -5.37 33.49 -10.32
C THR A 65 -5.13 34.96 -10.58
N ARG A 66 -4.02 35.53 -10.12
CA ARG A 66 -3.64 36.93 -10.43
C ARG A 66 -3.41 37.15 -11.93
N ARG A 67 -2.70 36.23 -12.59
CA ARG A 67 -2.47 36.32 -14.04
C ARG A 67 -3.76 36.18 -14.84
N LEU A 68 -4.63 35.27 -14.44
CA LEU A 68 -5.94 35.10 -15.06
C LEU A 68 -6.79 36.35 -14.89
N GLY A 69 -6.82 36.95 -13.71
CA GLY A 69 -7.50 38.21 -13.46
C GLY A 69 -6.99 39.34 -14.35
N ALA A 70 -5.67 39.48 -14.47
CA ALA A 70 -5.05 40.47 -15.36
C ALA A 70 -5.38 40.22 -16.83
N TRP A 71 -5.38 38.95 -17.28
CA TRP A 71 -5.73 38.60 -18.66
C TRP A 71 -7.19 38.85 -18.98
N LEU A 72 -8.10 38.64 -18.02
CA LEU A 72 -9.55 38.93 -18.19
C LEU A 72 -9.87 40.44 -18.07
N GLY A 73 -8.88 41.31 -17.93
CA GLY A 73 -9.09 42.74 -17.72
C GLY A 73 -9.73 43.09 -16.36
N ILE A 74 -9.71 42.16 -15.42
CA ILE A 74 -10.18 42.31 -14.04
C ILE A 74 -8.97 42.77 -13.18
N GLY A 75 -8.11 43.61 -13.76
CA GLY A 75 -6.85 44.00 -13.16
C GLY A 75 -6.96 45.15 -12.17
N ASP A 76 -5.94 45.25 -11.31
CA ASP A 76 -5.75 46.29 -10.31
C ASP A 76 -5.63 47.68 -10.97
N ASP A 77 -6.76 48.34 -11.18
CA ASP A 77 -6.80 49.75 -11.31
C ASP A 77 -6.79 50.36 -9.91
N PRO A 78 -5.69 51.01 -9.48
CA PRO A 78 -5.58 51.58 -8.13
C PRO A 78 -6.68 52.61 -7.79
N ASN A 79 -7.37 53.15 -8.82
CA ASN A 79 -8.44 54.12 -8.66
C ASN A 79 -9.86 53.49 -8.66
N ALA A 80 -9.99 52.18 -8.91
CA ALA A 80 -11.30 51.52 -9.01
C ALA A 80 -11.70 50.81 -7.74
N ARG A 81 -11.95 51.57 -6.65
CA ARG A 81 -12.47 51.04 -5.36
C ARG A 81 -13.78 50.23 -5.51
N SER A 82 -14.52 50.41 -6.62
CA SER A 82 -15.79 49.70 -6.88
C SER A 82 -15.66 48.37 -7.61
N ARG A 83 -14.52 48.09 -8.28
CA ARG A 83 -14.31 46.87 -9.11
C ARG A 83 -13.71 45.68 -8.34
N ASN A 84 -13.26 45.90 -7.12
CA ASN A 84 -12.58 44.87 -6.31
C ASN A 84 -13.47 43.65 -5.98
N GLY A 85 -14.80 43.84 -5.88
CA GLY A 85 -15.73 42.75 -5.61
C GLY A 85 -15.79 41.68 -6.72
N SER A 86 -15.79 42.12 -7.97
CA SER A 86 -15.89 41.18 -9.12
C SER A 86 -14.62 40.38 -9.32
N SER A 87 -13.43 40.96 -9.13
CA SER A 87 -12.16 40.24 -9.24
C SER A 87 -11.97 39.22 -8.12
N VAL A 88 -12.36 39.56 -6.90
CA VAL A 88 -12.35 38.63 -5.77
C VAL A 88 -13.30 37.47 -6.00
N LEU A 89 -14.50 37.74 -6.52
CA LEU A 89 -15.50 36.72 -6.82
C LEU A 89 -15.02 35.73 -7.91
N VAL A 90 -14.49 36.24 -9.03
CA VAL A 90 -13.96 35.38 -10.12
C VAL A 90 -12.76 34.55 -9.63
N THR A 91 -11.83 35.18 -8.89
CA THR A 91 -10.70 34.48 -8.31
C THR A 91 -11.13 33.40 -7.32
N GLY A 92 -12.14 33.73 -6.49
CA GLY A 92 -12.74 32.80 -5.53
C GLY A 92 -13.40 31.60 -6.21
N LEU A 93 -14.23 31.86 -7.23
CA LEU A 93 -14.88 30.79 -8.01
C LEU A 93 -13.87 29.89 -8.72
N PHE A 94 -12.84 30.48 -9.30
CA PHE A 94 -11.75 29.70 -9.95
C PHE A 94 -11.00 28.84 -8.92
N ALA A 95 -10.67 29.40 -7.74
CA ALA A 95 -10.02 28.64 -6.69
C ALA A 95 -10.91 27.50 -6.17
N ILE A 96 -12.20 27.74 -5.96
CA ILE A 96 -13.16 26.72 -5.54
C ILE A 96 -13.28 25.62 -6.61
N GLY A 97 -13.33 26.00 -7.91
CA GLY A 97 -13.36 25.06 -9.02
C GLY A 97 -12.14 24.15 -9.05
N LEU A 98 -10.94 24.71 -8.86
CA LEU A 98 -9.69 23.93 -8.80
C LEU A 98 -9.63 23.02 -7.57
N ILE A 99 -10.07 23.50 -6.42
CA ILE A 99 -10.14 22.68 -5.19
C ILE A 99 -11.14 21.54 -5.39
N GLY A 100 -12.33 21.83 -5.91
CA GLY A 100 -13.37 20.84 -6.20
C GLY A 100 -12.90 19.79 -7.21
N TRP A 101 -12.23 20.21 -8.28
CA TRP A 101 -11.63 19.31 -9.26
C TRP A 101 -10.55 18.42 -8.63
N SER A 102 -9.63 19.02 -7.86
CA SER A 102 -8.59 18.28 -7.14
C SER A 102 -9.20 17.29 -6.13
N TRP A 103 -10.24 17.71 -5.40
CA TRP A 103 -10.94 16.83 -4.48
C TRP A 103 -11.58 15.65 -5.19
N MET A 104 -12.25 15.88 -6.33
CA MET A 104 -12.89 14.81 -7.12
C MET A 104 -11.86 13.79 -7.61
N LEU A 105 -10.71 14.25 -8.14
CA LEU A 105 -9.63 13.37 -8.58
C LEU A 105 -9.05 12.55 -7.43
N ASN A 106 -8.79 13.19 -6.29
CA ASN A 106 -8.25 12.52 -5.11
C ASN A 106 -9.28 11.57 -4.48
N ALA A 107 -10.56 11.95 -4.44
CA ALA A 107 -11.61 11.07 -3.94
C ALA A 107 -11.72 9.80 -4.78
N ARG A 108 -11.70 9.93 -6.12
CA ARG A 108 -11.69 8.78 -7.02
C ARG A 108 -10.46 7.90 -6.78
N ALA A 109 -9.27 8.51 -6.78
CA ALA A 109 -8.02 7.79 -6.57
C ALA A 109 -8.01 7.05 -5.22
N TYR A 110 -8.49 7.69 -4.15
CA TYR A 110 -8.44 7.12 -2.79
C TYR A 110 -9.56 6.11 -2.53
N PHE A 111 -10.80 6.39 -2.95
CA PHE A 111 -11.96 5.56 -2.61
C PHE A 111 -12.28 4.50 -3.66
N ILE A 112 -11.77 4.62 -4.89
CA ILE A 112 -12.05 3.68 -5.98
C ILE A 112 -10.78 2.95 -6.40
N ASP A 113 -9.74 3.68 -6.83
CA ASP A 113 -8.56 3.08 -7.44
C ASP A 113 -7.62 2.46 -6.38
N TYR A 114 -7.38 3.16 -5.26
CA TYR A 114 -6.51 2.69 -4.20
C TYR A 114 -6.98 1.40 -3.52
N PRO A 115 -8.27 1.21 -3.15
CA PRO A 115 -8.73 -0.04 -2.54
C PRO A 115 -8.49 -1.25 -3.44
N LEU A 116 -8.66 -1.13 -4.75
CA LEU A 116 -8.40 -2.21 -5.70
C LEU A 116 -6.90 -2.55 -5.78
N GLN A 117 -6.05 -1.53 -5.86
CA GLN A 117 -4.60 -1.71 -5.88
C GLN A 117 -4.09 -2.24 -4.53
N HIS A 118 -4.61 -1.72 -3.42
CA HIS A 118 -4.27 -2.19 -2.09
C HIS A 118 -4.71 -3.63 -1.88
N ALA A 119 -5.91 -3.99 -2.31
CA ALA A 119 -6.40 -5.37 -2.23
C ALA A 119 -5.50 -6.35 -2.98
N ALA A 120 -4.96 -5.94 -4.14
CA ALA A 120 -4.05 -6.78 -4.92
C ALA A 120 -2.62 -6.83 -4.34
N ALA A 121 -2.18 -5.77 -3.65
CA ALA A 121 -0.79 -5.63 -3.16
C ALA A 121 -0.65 -5.88 -1.65
N SER A 122 -1.76 -5.95 -0.89
CA SER A 122 -1.70 -6.12 0.56
C SER A 122 -1.39 -7.55 0.94
N GLN A 123 -0.69 -7.69 2.05
CA GLN A 123 -0.26 -9.01 2.56
C GLN A 123 -1.37 -9.78 3.30
N HIS A 124 -2.61 -9.32 3.24
CA HIS A 124 -3.86 -9.97 3.70
C HIS A 124 -3.74 -10.83 4.99
N ALA A 125 -2.91 -10.40 5.95
CA ALA A 125 -2.61 -11.18 7.16
C ALA A 125 -3.87 -11.64 7.92
N SER A 126 -4.94 -10.84 7.91
CA SER A 126 -6.23 -11.20 8.53
C SER A 126 -6.86 -12.45 7.90
N ARG A 127 -6.81 -12.58 6.56
CA ARG A 127 -7.35 -13.76 5.86
C ARG A 127 -6.57 -15.03 6.13
N PHE A 128 -5.25 -14.90 6.21
CA PHE A 128 -4.40 -15.99 6.68
C PHE A 128 -4.69 -16.33 8.15
N GLY A 129 -4.86 -15.32 8.99
CA GLY A 129 -5.23 -15.47 10.40
C GLY A 129 -6.56 -16.21 10.57
N ASP A 130 -7.58 -15.88 9.78
CA ASP A 130 -8.87 -16.57 9.80
C ASP A 130 -8.72 -18.06 9.46
N MET A 131 -7.94 -18.37 8.42
CA MET A 131 -7.67 -19.77 8.03
C MET A 131 -6.96 -20.53 9.14
N VAL A 132 -5.93 -19.93 9.75
CA VAL A 132 -5.18 -20.56 10.85
C VAL A 132 -6.07 -20.77 12.08
N ARG A 133 -6.89 -19.77 12.44
CA ARG A 133 -7.85 -19.89 13.55
C ARG A 133 -8.86 -21.00 13.30
N GLY A 134 -9.40 -21.08 12.09
CA GLY A 134 -10.31 -22.16 11.69
C GLY A 134 -9.67 -23.54 11.77
N PHE A 135 -8.41 -23.67 11.34
CA PHE A 135 -7.65 -24.92 11.45
C PHE A 135 -7.45 -25.33 12.90
N VAL A 136 -7.04 -24.40 13.78
CA VAL A 136 -6.83 -24.67 15.22
C VAL A 136 -8.15 -25.01 15.90
N ALA A 137 -9.24 -24.27 15.59
CA ALA A 137 -10.57 -24.56 16.14
C ALA A 137 -11.11 -25.94 15.73
N SER A 138 -10.67 -26.46 14.57
CA SER A 138 -11.02 -27.80 14.09
C SER A 138 -10.10 -28.93 14.58
N GLY A 139 -9.23 -28.65 15.58
CA GLY A 139 -8.36 -29.62 16.23
C GLY A 139 -6.94 -29.72 15.67
N GLY A 140 -6.56 -28.84 14.76
CA GLY A 140 -5.18 -28.70 14.32
C GLY A 140 -4.32 -27.94 15.36
N ARG A 141 -3.01 -28.07 15.25
CA ARG A 141 -2.07 -27.34 16.10
C ARG A 141 -1.46 -26.19 15.29
N ARG A 142 -1.23 -25.04 15.92
CA ARG A 142 -0.65 -23.87 15.28
C ARG A 142 0.77 -24.14 14.73
N GLU A 143 1.55 -24.94 15.46
CA GLU A 143 2.91 -25.31 15.09
C GLU A 143 2.97 -26.15 13.80
N ASP A 144 1.85 -26.78 13.44
CA ASP A 144 1.70 -27.61 12.26
C ASP A 144 1.19 -26.81 11.03
N VAL A 145 1.17 -25.46 11.13
CA VAL A 145 0.84 -24.57 10.02
C VAL A 145 2.11 -24.02 9.38
N HIS A 146 2.22 -24.14 8.06
CA HIS A 146 3.36 -23.68 7.28
C HIS A 146 2.92 -22.81 6.11
N ILE A 147 3.64 -21.72 5.84
CA ILE A 147 3.33 -20.78 4.76
C ILE A 147 4.48 -20.76 3.75
N LEU A 148 4.18 -20.95 2.47
CA LEU A 148 5.12 -21.14 1.36
C LEU A 148 4.78 -20.23 0.16
N PRO A 149 5.80 -19.73 -0.56
CA PRO A 149 7.21 -19.60 -0.23
C PRO A 149 7.46 -18.43 0.72
N GLY A 150 8.63 -18.46 1.38
CA GLY A 150 9.02 -17.42 2.35
C GLY A 150 9.01 -15.98 1.85
N PRO A 151 9.63 -15.04 2.50
CA PRO A 151 9.09 -14.03 3.41
C PRO A 151 8.38 -12.83 2.74
N HIS A 152 8.13 -12.84 1.41
CA HIS A 152 7.79 -11.60 0.69
C HIS A 152 6.30 -11.38 0.39
N TRP A 153 5.45 -12.37 0.56
CA TRP A 153 4.03 -12.24 0.24
C TRP A 153 3.10 -12.23 1.46
N VAL A 154 3.62 -12.60 2.65
CA VAL A 154 2.89 -12.51 3.93
C VAL A 154 3.80 -11.89 4.98
N ASP A 155 3.31 -10.85 5.67
CA ASP A 155 3.97 -10.36 6.88
C ASP A 155 3.64 -11.30 8.05
N TRP A 156 4.56 -12.22 8.35
CA TRP A 156 4.40 -13.18 9.42
C TRP A 156 4.28 -12.52 10.81
N ARG A 157 4.85 -11.32 11.01
CA ARG A 157 4.75 -10.58 12.28
C ARG A 157 3.33 -10.10 12.49
N LEU A 158 2.73 -9.51 11.46
CA LEU A 158 1.33 -9.10 11.51
C LEU A 158 0.42 -10.32 11.68
N LEU A 159 0.70 -11.40 10.97
CA LEU A 159 -0.03 -12.66 11.10
C LEU A 159 0.08 -13.26 12.50
N SER A 160 1.26 -13.24 13.13
CA SER A 160 1.46 -13.76 14.49
C SER A 160 0.70 -12.95 15.54
N VAL A 161 0.56 -11.62 15.33
CA VAL A 161 -0.33 -10.76 16.14
C VAL A 161 -1.79 -11.16 15.96
N GLU A 162 -2.24 -11.35 14.72
CA GLU A 162 -3.62 -11.76 14.39
C GLU A 162 -4.00 -13.11 15.01
N VAL A 163 -3.06 -14.03 15.10
CA VAL A 163 -3.25 -15.36 15.70
C VAL A 163 -3.01 -15.37 17.22
N GLY A 164 -2.52 -14.25 17.77
CA GLY A 164 -2.29 -14.07 19.20
C GLY A 164 -1.02 -14.75 19.75
N ASP A 165 -0.02 -14.99 18.89
CA ASP A 165 1.29 -15.52 19.30
C ASP A 165 2.44 -14.88 18.55
N VAL A 166 3.03 -13.87 19.14
CA VAL A 166 4.12 -13.07 18.56
C VAL A 166 5.43 -13.83 18.34
N ARG A 167 5.57 -15.04 18.86
CA ARG A 167 6.76 -15.88 18.68
C ARG A 167 6.60 -16.89 17.54
N TRP A 168 5.39 -17.07 17.05
CA TRP A 168 5.11 -18.03 16.00
C TRP A 168 5.66 -17.57 14.65
N GLN A 169 6.43 -18.42 13.99
CA GLN A 169 7.08 -18.16 12.70
C GLN A 169 6.72 -19.28 11.72
N PRO A 170 5.62 -19.16 10.98
CA PRO A 170 5.12 -20.20 10.09
C PRO A 170 5.77 -20.24 8.71
N ILE A 171 6.63 -19.25 8.39
CA ILE A 171 7.16 -19.08 7.03
C ILE A 171 8.33 -20.00 6.78
N VAL A 172 8.27 -20.73 5.67
CA VAL A 172 9.35 -21.58 5.15
C VAL A 172 9.58 -21.27 3.67
N ASP A 173 10.81 -21.34 3.21
CA ASP A 173 11.13 -21.03 1.82
C ASP A 173 10.74 -22.17 0.88
N LYS A 174 10.92 -23.39 1.33
CA LYS A 174 10.61 -24.60 0.54
C LYS A 174 9.89 -25.63 1.41
N VAL A 175 9.01 -26.39 0.78
CA VAL A 175 8.27 -27.46 1.45
C VAL A 175 9.20 -28.54 2.02
N THR A 176 10.40 -28.72 1.44
CA THR A 176 11.44 -29.66 1.91
C THR A 176 12.10 -29.24 3.21
N GLU A 177 11.97 -27.99 3.61
CA GLU A 177 12.55 -27.46 4.85
C GLU A 177 11.68 -27.73 6.09
N VAL A 178 10.44 -28.18 5.86
CA VAL A 178 9.53 -28.54 6.97
C VAL A 178 10.03 -29.82 7.64
N PRO A 179 10.32 -29.81 8.94
CA PRO A 179 10.80 -30.98 9.67
C PRO A 179 9.78 -32.12 9.66
N ASN A 180 10.28 -33.36 9.66
CA ASN A 180 9.48 -34.58 9.86
C ASN A 180 8.33 -34.78 8.86
N GLN A 181 8.62 -34.68 7.58
CA GLN A 181 7.64 -34.93 6.52
C GLN A 181 7.08 -36.37 6.55
N ASP A 182 7.89 -37.33 6.98
CA ASP A 182 7.55 -38.77 6.97
C ASP A 182 6.74 -39.23 8.20
N SER A 183 6.73 -38.44 9.26
CA SER A 183 6.03 -38.80 10.50
C SER A 183 4.78 -37.97 10.73
N ALA A 184 3.88 -37.92 9.74
CA ALA A 184 2.62 -37.20 9.86
C ALA A 184 1.67 -37.89 10.86
N ILE A 185 1.99 -37.84 12.13
CA ILE A 185 1.09 -38.28 13.22
C ILE A 185 0.03 -37.21 13.49
N GLY A 186 0.33 -35.92 13.16
CA GLY A 186 -0.58 -34.80 13.36
C GLY A 186 -1.17 -34.25 12.07
N ARG A 187 -2.32 -33.59 12.18
CA ARG A 187 -2.93 -32.83 11.08
C ARG A 187 -2.08 -31.60 10.77
N ARG A 188 -1.82 -31.31 9.49
CA ARG A 188 -1.00 -30.19 9.03
C ARG A 188 -1.74 -29.31 8.03
N LEU A 189 -1.44 -28.01 8.06
CA LEU A 189 -1.95 -27.05 7.11
C LEU A 189 -0.80 -26.34 6.40
N TYR A 190 -0.79 -26.41 5.08
CA TYR A 190 0.10 -25.61 4.24
C TYR A 190 -0.70 -24.53 3.54
N LEU A 191 -0.27 -23.28 3.65
CA LEU A 191 -0.79 -22.14 2.90
C LEU A 191 0.24 -21.79 1.83
N VAL A 192 -0.09 -22.05 0.58
CA VAL A 192 0.85 -21.97 -0.55
C VAL A 192 0.45 -20.82 -1.46
N HIS A 193 1.43 -20.06 -1.94
CA HIS A 193 1.16 -19.01 -2.94
C HIS A 193 0.51 -19.63 -4.18
N PRO A 194 -0.53 -19.01 -4.76
CA PRO A 194 -1.25 -19.58 -5.91
C PRO A 194 -0.35 -19.89 -7.12
N ASP A 195 0.72 -19.10 -7.31
CA ASP A 195 1.66 -19.26 -8.41
C ASP A 195 2.79 -20.26 -8.11
N ASP A 196 2.92 -20.73 -6.86
CA ASP A 196 3.93 -21.74 -6.50
C ASP A 196 3.46 -23.16 -6.82
N ARG A 197 3.41 -23.45 -8.12
CA ARG A 197 3.00 -24.76 -8.64
C ARG A 197 3.93 -25.87 -8.18
N THR A 198 5.21 -25.57 -8.01
CA THR A 198 6.23 -26.56 -7.61
C THR A 198 5.92 -27.13 -6.23
N SER A 199 5.70 -26.26 -5.24
CA SER A 199 5.35 -26.71 -3.89
C SER A 199 3.99 -27.42 -3.86
N LEU A 200 3.00 -26.92 -4.63
CA LEU A 200 1.69 -27.57 -4.72
C LEU A 200 1.76 -28.99 -5.31
N GLU A 201 2.50 -29.17 -6.39
CA GLU A 201 2.70 -30.50 -6.99
C GLU A 201 3.44 -31.45 -6.05
N GLN A 202 4.45 -30.94 -5.35
CA GLN A 202 5.22 -31.72 -4.39
C GLN A 202 4.38 -32.17 -3.20
N LEU A 203 3.57 -31.27 -2.63
CA LEU A 203 2.62 -31.60 -1.57
C LEU A 203 1.58 -32.64 -2.02
N ARG A 204 1.04 -32.50 -3.24
CA ARG A 204 0.12 -33.49 -3.80
C ARG A 204 0.74 -34.87 -3.99
N ARG A 205 2.02 -34.94 -4.38
CA ARG A 205 2.76 -36.20 -4.50
C ARG A 205 3.00 -36.86 -3.14
N TRP A 206 3.35 -36.09 -2.15
CA TRP A 206 3.63 -36.60 -0.81
C TRP A 206 2.36 -36.96 -0.04
N TYR A 207 1.29 -36.18 -0.24
CA TYR A 207 0.04 -36.32 0.51
C TYR A 207 -1.16 -36.43 -0.44
N PRO A 208 -1.35 -37.54 -1.12
CA PRO A 208 -2.44 -37.69 -2.09
C PRO A 208 -3.85 -37.62 -1.45
N SER A 209 -3.95 -37.83 -0.14
CA SER A 209 -5.21 -37.71 0.65
C SER A 209 -5.47 -36.30 1.18
N ALA A 210 -4.59 -35.34 0.91
CA ALA A 210 -4.75 -33.97 1.38
C ALA A 210 -5.94 -33.28 0.72
N SER A 211 -6.71 -32.53 1.51
CA SER A 211 -7.75 -31.64 1.01
C SER A 211 -7.13 -30.35 0.50
N VAL A 212 -7.42 -29.97 -0.74
CA VAL A 212 -6.90 -28.74 -1.36
C VAL A 212 -8.06 -27.78 -1.54
N MET A 213 -7.95 -26.61 -0.95
CA MET A 213 -8.93 -25.51 -1.03
C MET A 213 -8.27 -24.26 -1.61
N SER A 214 -8.97 -23.58 -2.50
CA SER A 214 -8.51 -22.32 -3.11
C SER A 214 -9.62 -21.29 -2.97
N PRO A 215 -9.76 -20.68 -1.77
CA PRO A 215 -10.84 -19.75 -1.53
C PRO A 215 -10.63 -18.47 -2.34
N GLY A 216 -11.66 -18.04 -3.07
CA GLY A 216 -11.72 -16.73 -3.69
C GLY A 216 -12.15 -15.67 -2.68
N PHE A 217 -11.58 -14.48 -2.79
CA PHE A 217 -11.91 -13.38 -1.90
C PHE A 217 -12.48 -12.19 -2.68
N PRO A 218 -13.56 -11.55 -2.18
CA PRO A 218 -14.16 -10.40 -2.88
C PRO A 218 -13.17 -9.26 -3.12
N GLU A 219 -12.24 -9.05 -2.19
CA GLU A 219 -11.24 -7.99 -2.24
C GLU A 219 -10.27 -8.14 -3.42
N THR A 220 -10.09 -9.37 -3.91
CA THR A 220 -9.22 -9.69 -5.05
C THR A 220 -10.01 -9.96 -6.34
N GLY A 221 -11.29 -9.56 -6.38
CA GLY A 221 -12.16 -9.88 -7.51
C GLY A 221 -12.45 -11.38 -7.67
N GLY A 222 -12.37 -12.15 -6.59
CA GLY A 222 -12.59 -13.59 -6.57
C GLY A 222 -11.31 -14.43 -6.79
N ALA A 223 -10.16 -13.80 -7.01
CA ALA A 223 -8.90 -14.53 -7.11
C ALA A 223 -8.48 -15.09 -5.74
N PRO A 224 -7.85 -16.29 -5.69
CA PRO A 224 -7.35 -16.84 -4.44
C PRO A 224 -6.11 -16.09 -3.96
N LEU A 225 -6.06 -15.80 -2.66
CA LEU A 225 -4.87 -15.24 -2.00
C LEU A 225 -3.84 -16.33 -1.69
N PHE A 226 -4.32 -17.54 -1.43
CA PHE A 226 -3.53 -18.71 -1.13
C PHE A 226 -4.27 -19.97 -1.55
N VAL A 227 -3.53 -21.05 -1.69
CA VAL A 227 -4.05 -22.41 -1.78
C VAL A 227 -3.79 -23.10 -0.45
N ALA A 228 -4.85 -23.50 0.24
CA ALA A 228 -4.75 -24.22 1.51
C ALA A 228 -4.72 -25.74 1.21
N VAL A 229 -3.68 -26.41 1.71
CA VAL A 229 -3.52 -27.85 1.63
C VAL A 229 -3.61 -28.42 3.05
N ASP A 230 -4.72 -29.01 3.39
CA ASP A 230 -5.00 -29.60 4.71
C ASP A 230 -4.73 -31.11 4.65
N ILE A 231 -3.73 -31.53 5.40
CA ILE A 231 -3.31 -32.92 5.48
C ILE A 231 -3.93 -33.53 6.73
N PRO A 232 -4.83 -34.50 6.60
CA PRO A 232 -5.44 -35.15 7.76
C PRO A 232 -4.37 -35.88 8.57
N GLY A 233 -4.45 -35.79 9.89
CA GLY A 233 -3.62 -36.61 10.77
C GLY A 233 -3.89 -38.09 10.53
N SER A 234 -2.84 -38.90 10.50
CA SER A 234 -3.01 -40.35 10.51
C SER A 234 -3.55 -40.75 11.89
N THR A 235 -4.82 -41.19 11.94
CA THR A 235 -5.34 -41.85 13.14
C THR A 235 -4.50 -43.12 13.32
N PRO A 236 -3.81 -43.33 14.47
CA PRO A 236 -3.14 -44.59 14.68
C PRO A 236 -4.19 -45.70 14.57
N ALA A 237 -3.94 -46.64 13.66
CA ALA A 237 -4.77 -47.81 13.57
C ALA A 237 -4.87 -48.43 14.97
N ARG A 238 -6.06 -48.46 15.57
CA ARG A 238 -6.29 -49.17 16.85
C ARG A 238 -5.86 -50.61 16.60
N ARG A 239 -4.73 -50.99 17.18
CA ARG A 239 -4.32 -52.38 17.33
C ARG A 239 -5.06 -53.02 18.50
#